data_2d20ad87d516d62098b61ff0c4491013
#
_entry.id   2d20ad87d516d62098b61ff0c4491013
#
_cell.length_a   1.000
_cell.length_b   1.000
_cell.length_c   1.000
_cell.angle_alpha   90.00
_cell.angle_beta   90.00
_cell.angle_gamma   90.00
#
_symmetry.space_group_name_H-M   'P 1'
#
loop_
_entity.id
_entity.type
_entity.pdbx_description
1 polymer ?
#
loop_
_entity_poly.entity_id
_entity_poly.type
_entity_poly.pdbx_seq_one_letter_code
_entity_poly.pdbx_strand_id
1 'polypeptide(L)'
;MASIGFRLKSKENRQVSIYIYFRPANSKVVSARTGQTINPSDWSSSKKKAKTTDPYLINLNTTLTSLEKFISQALNNDLTYGIEINNRWLNNQVVEFNNKVPQNDQSYLIHFLDEVIESLGYKKANDGSQGLKPGTIKGYNTFRGVLMNFEESISQRLKFNNLDESLAEDFLKWMIDEKKYAKSQAGRLMKRLKSLLKEAILKNIPVSINPEIIGKDFNYKPEKIINVINEQEFIKISQLKDLSDSLDNVRKWILIGLMVGQRVSDLLSLKKHQIRFVESGLVMIDFKQAKGGTVVTVPVKNQIVVSILEHRFPYRISDQNFNKYLKEVCKRAGLTDVITGYKFNSSTKRKELVEKPKYELLASHDLRRSFATYHYDSGKPVGVIMKITGYKRESTFYDYIGKNPNKDFDAMILRN
;
A
#
# COMPACT_ATOMS: atom_id res chain seq x y z
N MET A 1 12.89 -28.98 -43.86
CA MET A 1 12.59 -28.04 -42.77
C MET A 1 12.42 -28.80 -41.48
N ALA A 2 12.96 -28.33 -40.38
CA ALA A 2 12.76 -28.95 -39.07
C ALA A 2 11.30 -28.78 -38.66
N SER A 3 10.58 -29.88 -38.38
CA SER A 3 9.21 -29.81 -37.89
C SER A 3 9.21 -29.38 -36.43
N ILE A 4 8.69 -28.21 -36.14
CA ILE A 4 8.47 -27.70 -34.78
C ILE A 4 7.17 -28.32 -34.24
N GLY A 5 7.19 -28.70 -32.97
CA GLY A 5 6.02 -29.29 -32.32
C GLY A 5 5.95 -28.98 -30.83
N PHE A 6 4.81 -29.32 -30.23
CA PHE A 6 4.58 -29.15 -28.79
C PHE A 6 4.35 -30.49 -28.13
N ARG A 7 4.74 -30.58 -26.84
CA ARG A 7 4.54 -31.80 -26.03
C ARG A 7 4.43 -31.46 -24.54
N LEU A 8 3.78 -32.37 -23.81
CA LEU A 8 3.85 -32.41 -22.35
C LEU A 8 4.96 -33.38 -21.91
N LYS A 9 5.66 -33.07 -20.83
CA LYS A 9 6.66 -33.97 -20.22
C LYS A 9 6.12 -34.73 -19.01
N SER A 10 4.95 -34.36 -18.48
CA SER A 10 4.29 -35.05 -17.38
C SER A 10 2.83 -35.34 -17.76
N LYS A 11 2.28 -36.41 -17.19
CA LYS A 11 0.87 -36.82 -17.31
C LYS A 11 0.14 -36.75 -15.96
N GLU A 12 0.73 -36.08 -14.99
CA GLU A 12 0.10 -35.90 -13.67
C GLU A 12 -1.22 -35.13 -13.80
N ASN A 13 -2.19 -35.45 -12.93
CA ASN A 13 -3.52 -34.84 -12.95
C ASN A 13 -3.51 -33.44 -12.31
N ARG A 14 -2.61 -32.58 -12.80
CA ARG A 14 -2.44 -31.17 -12.43
C ARG A 14 -2.00 -30.38 -13.65
N GLN A 15 -2.05 -29.05 -13.59
CA GLN A 15 -1.52 -28.21 -14.66
C GLN A 15 -0.02 -28.48 -14.89
N VAL A 16 0.34 -28.80 -16.13
CA VAL A 16 1.70 -29.12 -16.54
C VAL A 16 2.18 -28.17 -17.63
N SER A 17 3.48 -27.91 -17.66
CA SER A 17 4.09 -27.02 -18.68
C SER A 17 4.07 -27.67 -20.06
N ILE A 18 3.73 -26.85 -21.06
CA ILE A 18 3.88 -27.19 -22.48
C ILE A 18 5.31 -26.89 -22.92
N TYR A 19 5.92 -27.81 -23.64
CA TYR A 19 7.27 -27.68 -24.21
C TYR A 19 7.18 -27.57 -25.74
N ILE A 20 7.88 -26.59 -26.32
CA ILE A 20 8.20 -26.54 -27.73
C ILE A 20 9.45 -27.36 -27.99
N TYR A 21 9.50 -28.07 -29.10
CA TYR A 21 10.68 -28.86 -29.51
C TYR A 21 10.78 -28.97 -31.02
N PHE A 22 12.00 -29.15 -31.51
CA PHE A 22 12.28 -29.55 -32.89
C PHE A 22 13.68 -30.18 -32.96
N ARG A 23 14.02 -30.78 -34.11
CA ARG A 23 15.33 -31.32 -34.37
C ARG A 23 15.97 -30.54 -35.52
N PRO A 24 17.03 -29.75 -35.26
CA PRO A 24 17.84 -29.18 -36.33
C PRO A 24 18.47 -30.27 -37.17
N ALA A 25 18.82 -29.98 -38.43
CA ALA A 25 19.48 -30.95 -39.30
C ALA A 25 20.79 -31.46 -38.62
N ASN A 26 21.01 -32.77 -38.63
CA ASN A 26 22.19 -33.44 -38.08
C ASN A 26 22.51 -33.19 -36.60
N SER A 27 21.52 -32.79 -35.75
CA SER A 27 21.75 -32.48 -34.36
C SER A 27 20.74 -33.14 -33.42
N LYS A 28 20.97 -33.00 -32.10
CA LYS A 28 20.06 -33.49 -31.06
C LYS A 28 18.78 -32.65 -31.03
N VAL A 29 17.67 -33.25 -30.53
CA VAL A 29 16.42 -32.54 -30.31
C VAL A 29 16.63 -31.41 -29.30
N VAL A 30 16.29 -30.20 -29.70
CA VAL A 30 16.23 -29.03 -28.81
C VAL A 30 14.82 -28.84 -28.26
N SER A 31 14.69 -28.43 -27.01
CA SER A 31 13.40 -28.19 -26.38
C SER A 31 13.46 -27.10 -25.30
N ALA A 32 12.39 -26.31 -25.20
CA ALA A 32 12.24 -25.25 -24.19
C ALA A 32 10.84 -25.26 -23.61
N ARG A 33 10.65 -24.70 -22.41
CA ARG A 33 9.32 -24.43 -21.85
C ARG A 33 8.71 -23.24 -22.58
N THR A 34 7.44 -23.35 -22.99
CA THR A 34 6.74 -22.24 -23.69
C THR A 34 6.29 -21.12 -22.77
N GLY A 35 6.30 -21.32 -21.46
CA GLY A 35 5.66 -20.44 -20.48
C GLY A 35 4.16 -20.72 -20.30
N GLN A 36 3.57 -21.57 -21.15
CA GLN A 36 2.16 -21.96 -21.06
C GLN A 36 1.98 -23.26 -20.31
N THR A 37 0.85 -23.40 -19.61
CA THR A 37 0.47 -24.62 -18.88
C THR A 37 -0.91 -25.12 -19.33
N ILE A 38 -1.17 -26.41 -19.15
CA ILE A 38 -2.45 -27.03 -19.50
C ILE A 38 -2.71 -28.25 -18.60
N ASN A 39 -3.97 -28.58 -18.38
CA ASN A 39 -4.32 -29.87 -17.79
C ASN A 39 -4.10 -30.98 -18.85
N PRO A 40 -3.42 -32.08 -18.55
CA PRO A 40 -3.19 -33.17 -19.49
C PRO A 40 -4.47 -33.76 -20.10
N SER A 41 -5.59 -33.72 -19.39
CA SER A 41 -6.91 -34.12 -19.91
C SER A 41 -7.34 -33.29 -21.12
N ASP A 42 -6.90 -32.05 -21.23
CA ASP A 42 -7.26 -31.10 -22.27
C ASP A 42 -6.26 -31.08 -23.43
N TRP A 43 -5.23 -31.92 -23.38
CA TRP A 43 -4.22 -32.06 -24.40
C TRP A 43 -4.47 -33.21 -25.34
N SER A 44 -4.33 -32.99 -26.64
CA SER A 44 -4.35 -34.03 -27.67
C SER A 44 -2.91 -34.36 -28.07
N SER A 45 -2.40 -35.49 -27.62
CA SER A 45 -1.05 -35.95 -27.96
C SER A 45 -0.89 -36.28 -29.45
N SER A 46 -1.96 -36.71 -30.12
CA SER A 46 -1.96 -36.99 -31.56
C SER A 46 -1.89 -35.73 -32.41
N LYS A 47 -2.64 -34.68 -32.03
CA LYS A 47 -2.65 -33.39 -32.70
C LYS A 47 -1.54 -32.44 -32.20
N LYS A 48 -0.87 -32.79 -31.09
CA LYS A 48 0.13 -31.96 -30.41
C LYS A 48 -0.37 -30.54 -30.07
N LYS A 49 -1.66 -30.42 -29.73
CA LYS A 49 -2.40 -29.17 -29.45
C LYS A 49 -3.41 -29.40 -28.33
N ALA A 50 -3.89 -28.30 -27.75
CA ALA A 50 -5.00 -28.35 -26.81
C ALA A 50 -6.30 -28.74 -27.55
N LYS A 51 -7.20 -29.43 -26.85
CA LYS A 51 -8.56 -29.71 -27.34
C LYS A 51 -9.31 -28.39 -27.55
N THR A 52 -10.19 -28.31 -28.53
CA THR A 52 -10.94 -27.06 -28.86
C THR A 52 -12.32 -27.07 -28.20
N THR A 53 -12.38 -27.39 -26.91
CA THR A 53 -13.63 -27.56 -26.17
C THR A 53 -14.12 -26.28 -25.51
N ASP A 54 -13.25 -25.31 -25.31
CA ASP A 54 -13.60 -24.01 -24.75
C ASP A 54 -12.75 -22.87 -25.33
N PRO A 55 -13.17 -21.60 -25.15
CA PRO A 55 -12.47 -20.43 -25.67
C PRO A 55 -11.03 -20.27 -25.15
N TYR A 56 -10.74 -20.69 -23.92
CA TYR A 56 -9.40 -20.64 -23.35
C TYR A 56 -8.43 -21.53 -24.12
N LEU A 57 -8.84 -22.79 -24.39
CA LEU A 57 -8.04 -23.76 -25.15
C LEU A 57 -7.84 -23.34 -26.62
N ILE A 58 -8.83 -22.66 -27.22
CA ILE A 58 -8.71 -22.06 -28.54
C ILE A 58 -7.66 -20.96 -28.54
N ASN A 59 -7.69 -20.03 -27.55
CA ASN A 59 -6.72 -18.97 -27.39
C ASN A 59 -5.31 -19.51 -27.13
N LEU A 60 -5.19 -20.56 -26.32
CA LEU A 60 -3.92 -21.25 -26.08
C LEU A 60 -3.35 -21.80 -27.40
N ASN A 61 -4.14 -22.45 -28.20
CA ASN A 61 -3.70 -22.93 -29.53
C ASN A 61 -3.27 -21.78 -30.46
N THR A 62 -3.95 -20.64 -30.42
CA THR A 62 -3.56 -19.44 -31.16
C THR A 62 -2.18 -18.94 -30.72
N THR A 63 -1.95 -18.88 -29.40
CA THR A 63 -0.64 -18.48 -28.83
C THR A 63 0.47 -19.46 -29.24
N LEU A 64 0.22 -20.77 -29.14
CA LEU A 64 1.18 -21.79 -29.54
C LEU A 64 1.50 -21.69 -31.05
N THR A 65 0.50 -21.46 -31.89
CA THR A 65 0.70 -21.28 -33.35
C THR A 65 1.52 -20.01 -33.66
N SER A 66 1.30 -18.94 -32.92
CA SER A 66 2.08 -17.69 -33.04
C SER A 66 3.55 -17.89 -32.61
N LEU A 67 3.77 -18.62 -31.52
CA LEU A 67 5.10 -19.02 -31.08
C LEU A 67 5.82 -19.90 -32.10
N GLU A 68 5.13 -20.87 -32.70
CA GLU A 68 5.67 -21.74 -33.75
C GLU A 68 6.14 -20.92 -34.96
N LYS A 69 5.32 -19.96 -35.42
CA LYS A 69 5.67 -19.06 -36.54
C LYS A 69 6.89 -18.21 -36.19
N PHE A 70 6.89 -17.62 -35.00
CA PHE A 70 8.00 -16.79 -34.53
C PHE A 70 9.34 -17.57 -34.50
N ILE A 71 9.34 -18.77 -33.90
CA ILE A 71 10.51 -19.62 -33.83
C ILE A 71 10.95 -20.08 -35.23
N SER A 72 10.01 -20.39 -36.13
CA SER A 72 10.32 -20.76 -37.52
C SER A 72 11.02 -19.64 -38.27
N GLN A 73 10.57 -18.38 -38.09
CA GLN A 73 11.22 -17.21 -38.72
C GLN A 73 12.60 -16.96 -38.15
N ALA A 74 12.76 -16.99 -36.82
CA ALA A 74 14.05 -16.84 -36.16
C ALA A 74 15.04 -17.94 -36.59
N LEU A 75 14.57 -19.19 -36.66
CA LEU A 75 15.39 -20.33 -37.09
C LEU A 75 15.90 -20.15 -38.51
N ASN A 76 15.06 -19.73 -39.45
CA ASN A 76 15.45 -19.51 -40.83
C ASN A 76 16.50 -18.38 -40.96
N ASN A 77 16.30 -17.29 -40.23
CA ASN A 77 17.25 -16.18 -40.23
C ASN A 77 18.61 -16.60 -39.63
N ASP A 78 18.58 -17.19 -38.45
CA ASP A 78 19.79 -17.48 -37.68
C ASP A 78 20.61 -18.60 -38.31
N LEU A 79 19.98 -19.59 -38.96
CA LEU A 79 20.65 -20.59 -39.77
C LEU A 79 21.40 -19.97 -40.95
N THR A 80 20.85 -18.94 -41.57
CA THR A 80 21.51 -18.21 -42.69
C THR A 80 22.78 -17.48 -42.25
N TYR A 81 22.83 -17.06 -40.98
CA TYR A 81 24.00 -16.40 -40.37
C TYR A 81 24.93 -17.38 -39.62
N GLY A 82 24.70 -18.70 -39.73
CA GLY A 82 25.57 -19.72 -39.11
C GLY A 82 25.49 -19.76 -37.57
N ILE A 83 24.45 -19.25 -36.98
CA ILE A 83 24.28 -19.25 -35.52
C ILE A 83 24.00 -20.67 -35.04
N GLU A 84 24.64 -21.09 -33.95
CA GLU A 84 24.44 -22.41 -33.35
C GLU A 84 23.03 -22.54 -32.73
N ILE A 85 22.27 -23.50 -33.19
CA ILE A 85 20.90 -23.78 -32.74
C ILE A 85 20.92 -24.87 -31.64
N ASN A 86 20.80 -24.43 -30.39
CA ASN A 86 20.82 -25.31 -29.22
C ASN A 86 19.68 -24.96 -28.24
N ASN A 87 19.59 -25.66 -27.09
CA ASN A 87 18.56 -25.39 -26.08
C ASN A 87 18.61 -23.95 -25.53
N ARG A 88 19.79 -23.36 -25.41
CA ARG A 88 19.94 -21.97 -24.94
C ARG A 88 19.38 -20.99 -25.97
N TRP A 89 19.69 -21.20 -27.26
CA TRP A 89 19.10 -20.42 -28.33
C TRP A 89 17.57 -20.49 -28.30
N LEU A 90 16.99 -21.70 -28.22
CA LEU A 90 15.52 -21.86 -28.20
C LEU A 90 14.89 -21.22 -26.97
N ASN A 91 15.50 -21.34 -25.78
CA ASN A 91 15.02 -20.66 -24.59
C ASN A 91 15.04 -19.13 -24.76
N ASN A 92 16.10 -18.56 -25.33
CA ASN A 92 16.20 -17.14 -25.58
C ASN A 92 15.10 -16.67 -26.55
N GLN A 93 14.83 -17.43 -27.60
CA GLN A 93 13.77 -17.11 -28.56
C GLN A 93 12.37 -17.20 -27.92
N VAL A 94 12.12 -18.18 -27.06
CA VAL A 94 10.86 -18.27 -26.32
C VAL A 94 10.70 -17.11 -25.34
N VAL A 95 11.76 -16.73 -24.64
CA VAL A 95 11.76 -15.54 -23.77
C VAL A 95 11.49 -14.28 -24.59
N GLU A 96 12.14 -14.14 -25.74
CA GLU A 96 11.92 -13.02 -26.65
C GLU A 96 10.50 -12.97 -27.19
N PHE A 97 9.91 -14.12 -27.60
CA PHE A 97 8.52 -14.21 -28.00
C PHE A 97 7.56 -13.81 -26.86
N ASN A 98 7.77 -14.34 -25.67
CA ASN A 98 6.95 -14.02 -24.50
C ASN A 98 7.11 -12.53 -24.11
N ASN A 99 8.25 -11.93 -24.38
CA ASN A 99 8.49 -10.51 -24.20
C ASN A 99 7.95 -9.66 -25.38
N LYS A 100 7.88 -10.25 -26.61
CA LYS A 100 7.31 -9.62 -27.83
C LYS A 100 5.78 -9.80 -27.97
N VAL A 101 5.13 -10.74 -27.25
CA VAL A 101 3.69 -10.62 -27.01
C VAL A 101 3.51 -9.25 -26.42
N PRO A 102 2.76 -8.32 -27.06
CA PRO A 102 2.86 -6.90 -26.73
C PRO A 102 2.73 -6.71 -25.23
N GLN A 103 3.84 -6.42 -24.56
CA GLN A 103 3.84 -5.96 -23.16
C GLN A 103 3.02 -4.67 -23.04
N ASN A 104 2.56 -4.15 -24.19
CA ASN A 104 1.87 -2.89 -24.36
C ASN A 104 0.48 -3.01 -24.99
N ASP A 105 -0.20 -4.15 -24.89
CA ASP A 105 -1.64 -4.12 -25.14
C ASP A 105 -2.31 -3.42 -23.94
N GLN A 106 -2.44 -2.10 -24.06
CA GLN A 106 -3.08 -1.23 -23.06
C GLN A 106 -4.55 -1.59 -22.80
N SER A 107 -5.12 -2.51 -23.56
CA SER A 107 -6.45 -3.05 -23.28
C SER A 107 -6.46 -3.93 -22.00
N TYR A 108 -5.31 -4.46 -21.55
CA TYR A 108 -5.19 -5.22 -20.32
C TYR A 108 -4.89 -4.31 -19.11
N LEU A 109 -5.65 -4.50 -18.02
CA LEU A 109 -5.53 -3.68 -16.81
C LEU A 109 -4.10 -3.65 -16.24
N ILE A 110 -3.44 -4.82 -16.19
CA ILE A 110 -2.08 -4.93 -15.63
C ILE A 110 -1.06 -4.19 -16.49
N HIS A 111 -1.11 -4.33 -17.83
CA HIS A 111 -0.17 -3.66 -18.72
C HIS A 111 -0.31 -2.14 -18.65
N PHE A 112 -1.55 -1.67 -18.66
CA PHE A 112 -1.84 -0.24 -18.49
C PHE A 112 -1.41 0.28 -17.12
N LEU A 113 -1.64 -0.50 -16.07
CA LEU A 113 -1.22 -0.16 -14.70
C LEU A 113 0.31 -0.08 -14.59
N ASP A 114 1.06 -0.94 -15.29
CA ASP A 114 2.52 -0.90 -15.33
C ASP A 114 3.01 0.41 -15.96
N GLU A 115 2.44 0.82 -17.07
CA GLU A 115 2.74 2.13 -17.69
C GLU A 115 2.39 3.30 -16.77
N VAL A 116 1.23 3.22 -16.10
CA VAL A 116 0.84 4.23 -15.11
C VAL A 116 1.88 4.30 -13.99
N ILE A 117 2.32 3.15 -13.44
CA ILE A 117 3.33 3.11 -12.37
C ILE A 117 4.65 3.73 -12.82
N GLU A 118 5.13 3.44 -14.01
CA GLU A 118 6.34 4.04 -14.58
C GLU A 118 6.22 5.57 -14.69
N SER A 119 5.03 6.06 -15.05
CA SER A 119 4.77 7.50 -15.19
C SER A 119 4.69 8.25 -13.85
N LEU A 120 4.45 7.56 -12.71
CA LEU A 120 4.21 8.20 -11.41
C LEU A 120 5.40 9.04 -10.92
N GLY A 121 6.62 8.68 -11.30
CA GLY A 121 7.83 9.45 -11.00
C GLY A 121 7.88 10.82 -11.67
N TYR A 122 7.13 11.02 -12.74
CA TYR A 122 7.10 12.25 -13.55
C TYR A 122 5.81 13.05 -13.37
N LYS A 123 4.74 12.45 -12.83
CA LYS A 123 3.45 13.14 -12.61
C LYS A 123 3.62 14.25 -11.59
N LYS A 124 3.02 15.42 -11.87
CA LYS A 124 2.97 16.54 -10.93
C LYS A 124 2.11 16.16 -9.72
N ALA A 125 2.64 16.29 -8.53
CA ALA A 125 1.91 16.05 -7.29
C ALA A 125 0.99 17.25 -6.96
N ASN A 126 0.01 17.04 -6.07
CA ASN A 126 -0.94 18.08 -5.65
C ASN A 126 -0.28 19.29 -4.95
N ASP A 127 0.94 19.14 -4.45
CA ASP A 127 1.74 20.21 -3.84
C ASP A 127 2.65 20.93 -4.86
N GLY A 128 2.50 20.61 -6.14
CA GLY A 128 3.27 21.18 -7.24
C GLY A 128 4.63 20.53 -7.48
N SER A 129 5.09 19.63 -6.62
CA SER A 129 6.35 18.92 -6.81
C SER A 129 6.27 17.91 -7.96
N GLN A 130 7.42 17.62 -8.58
CA GLN A 130 7.52 16.58 -9.60
C GLN A 130 7.69 15.20 -8.95
N GLY A 131 6.95 14.22 -9.45
CA GLY A 131 6.93 12.85 -8.95
C GLY A 131 6.01 12.63 -7.74
N LEU A 132 5.36 11.48 -7.71
CA LEU A 132 4.55 11.10 -6.55
C LEU A 132 5.43 10.53 -5.43
N LYS A 133 5.00 10.72 -4.18
CA LYS A 133 5.73 10.24 -3.00
C LYS A 133 5.92 8.71 -3.03
N PRO A 134 7.05 8.17 -2.54
CA PRO A 134 7.34 6.72 -2.53
C PRO A 134 6.22 5.87 -1.94
N GLY A 135 5.53 6.36 -0.88
CA GLY A 135 4.38 5.68 -0.29
C GLY A 135 3.18 5.54 -1.23
N THR A 136 2.97 6.49 -2.15
CA THR A 136 1.92 6.42 -3.17
C THR A 136 2.30 5.38 -4.22
N ILE A 137 3.54 5.39 -4.71
CA ILE A 137 4.06 4.40 -5.67
C ILE A 137 3.97 2.99 -5.09
N LYS A 138 4.43 2.80 -3.83
CA LYS A 138 4.29 1.52 -3.12
C LYS A 138 2.84 1.03 -3.08
N GLY A 139 1.91 1.95 -2.92
CA GLY A 139 0.49 1.61 -2.92
C GLY A 139 -0.02 1.16 -4.29
N TYR A 140 0.46 1.72 -5.41
CA TYR A 140 0.14 1.24 -6.76
C TYR A 140 0.74 -0.15 -7.02
N ASN A 141 1.99 -0.39 -6.60
CA ASN A 141 2.61 -1.71 -6.68
C ASN A 141 1.84 -2.77 -5.86
N THR A 142 1.34 -2.39 -4.68
CA THR A 142 0.45 -3.27 -3.90
C THR A 142 -0.83 -3.58 -4.67
N PHE A 143 -1.46 -2.59 -5.29
CA PHE A 143 -2.68 -2.79 -6.09
C PHE A 143 -2.41 -3.70 -7.29
N ARG A 144 -1.29 -3.51 -7.98
CA ARG A 144 -0.83 -4.39 -9.07
C ARG A 144 -0.76 -5.85 -8.61
N GLY A 145 -0.08 -6.11 -7.50
CA GLY A 145 0.04 -7.48 -6.96
C GLY A 145 -1.30 -8.10 -6.60
N VAL A 146 -2.24 -7.29 -6.08
CA VAL A 146 -3.60 -7.76 -5.75
C VAL A 146 -4.39 -8.10 -7.02
N LEU A 147 -4.31 -7.28 -8.07
CA LEU A 147 -4.94 -7.57 -9.36
C LEU A 147 -4.39 -8.84 -10.01
N MET A 148 -3.06 -9.01 -10.01
CA MET A 148 -2.43 -10.23 -10.53
C MET A 148 -2.93 -11.49 -9.81
N ASN A 149 -3.00 -11.46 -8.48
CA ASN A 149 -3.50 -12.58 -7.70
C ASN A 149 -5.00 -12.86 -7.96
N PHE A 150 -5.77 -11.84 -8.28
CA PHE A 150 -7.17 -12.02 -8.67
C PHE A 150 -7.28 -12.63 -10.07
N GLU A 151 -6.55 -12.13 -11.08
CA GLU A 151 -6.48 -12.72 -12.41
C GLU A 151 -6.09 -14.22 -12.34
N GLU A 152 -5.13 -14.55 -11.47
CA GLU A 152 -4.72 -15.94 -11.25
C GLU A 152 -5.85 -16.78 -10.64
N SER A 153 -6.58 -16.22 -9.67
CA SER A 153 -7.68 -16.95 -8.99
C SER A 153 -8.85 -17.27 -9.92
N ILE A 154 -9.13 -16.39 -10.89
CA ILE A 154 -10.19 -16.61 -11.90
C ILE A 154 -9.67 -17.21 -13.21
N SER A 155 -8.36 -17.49 -13.29
CA SER A 155 -7.67 -18.00 -14.50
C SER A 155 -7.95 -17.16 -15.76
N GLN A 156 -8.14 -15.84 -15.59
CA GLN A 156 -8.47 -14.91 -16.67
C GLN A 156 -7.71 -13.60 -16.53
N ARG A 157 -7.18 -13.08 -17.66
CA ARG A 157 -6.58 -11.74 -17.73
C ARG A 157 -7.67 -10.69 -17.87
N LEU A 158 -7.61 -9.65 -17.06
CA LEU A 158 -8.58 -8.56 -17.07
C LEU A 158 -8.30 -7.57 -18.20
N LYS A 159 -9.32 -7.34 -19.03
CA LYS A 159 -9.35 -6.27 -20.03
C LYS A 159 -10.35 -5.20 -19.64
N PHE A 160 -10.10 -3.95 -20.03
CA PHE A 160 -11.01 -2.83 -19.76
C PHE A 160 -12.41 -3.03 -20.38
N ASN A 161 -12.49 -3.64 -21.54
CA ASN A 161 -13.76 -3.91 -22.22
C ASN A 161 -14.51 -5.13 -21.67
N ASN A 162 -13.88 -5.97 -20.84
CA ASN A 162 -14.49 -7.14 -20.22
C ASN A 162 -14.80 -6.93 -18.73
N LEU A 163 -14.37 -5.80 -18.17
CA LEU A 163 -14.64 -5.47 -16.76
C LEU A 163 -16.04 -4.86 -16.64
N ASP A 164 -17.00 -5.66 -16.29
CA ASP A 164 -18.37 -5.25 -15.97
C ASP A 164 -18.59 -5.09 -14.45
N GLU A 165 -19.81 -4.75 -14.03
CA GLU A 165 -20.17 -4.55 -12.64
C GLU A 165 -20.06 -5.84 -11.83
N SER A 166 -20.48 -6.98 -12.39
CA SER A 166 -20.41 -8.29 -11.75
C SER A 166 -18.96 -8.66 -11.43
N LEU A 167 -18.05 -8.51 -12.39
CA LEU A 167 -16.64 -8.83 -12.21
C LEU A 167 -15.95 -7.88 -11.21
N ALA A 168 -16.37 -6.61 -11.15
CA ALA A 168 -15.89 -5.67 -10.16
C ALA A 168 -16.38 -6.04 -8.73
N GLU A 169 -17.61 -6.51 -8.60
CA GLU A 169 -18.13 -7.06 -7.34
C GLU A 169 -17.42 -8.35 -6.92
N ASP A 170 -17.17 -9.25 -7.86
CA ASP A 170 -16.44 -10.49 -7.59
C ASP A 170 -15.02 -10.20 -7.10
N PHE A 171 -14.34 -9.18 -7.67
CA PHE A 171 -13.07 -8.71 -7.16
C PHE A 171 -13.16 -8.21 -5.71
N LEU A 172 -14.23 -7.47 -5.38
CA LEU A 172 -14.47 -6.99 -4.02
C LEU A 172 -14.75 -8.15 -3.05
N LYS A 173 -15.64 -9.08 -3.42
CA LYS A 173 -15.97 -10.29 -2.64
C LYS A 173 -14.73 -11.14 -2.41
N TRP A 174 -13.94 -11.40 -3.45
CA TRP A 174 -12.69 -12.16 -3.36
C TRP A 174 -11.70 -11.51 -2.36
N MET A 175 -11.53 -10.19 -2.39
CA MET A 175 -10.68 -9.49 -1.43
C MET A 175 -11.16 -9.67 0.01
N ILE A 176 -12.47 -9.60 0.26
CA ILE A 176 -13.03 -9.63 1.61
C ILE A 176 -13.18 -11.06 2.12
N ASP A 177 -13.72 -11.96 1.31
CA ASP A 177 -14.18 -13.28 1.74
C ASP A 177 -13.08 -14.34 1.60
N GLU A 178 -12.28 -14.29 0.55
CA GLU A 178 -11.19 -15.26 0.33
C GLU A 178 -9.86 -14.75 0.91
N LYS A 179 -9.43 -13.55 0.53
CA LYS A 179 -8.15 -12.98 0.98
C LYS A 179 -8.21 -12.33 2.35
N LYS A 180 -9.43 -12.22 2.94
CA LYS A 180 -9.66 -11.69 4.29
C LYS A 180 -9.14 -10.25 4.48
N TYR A 181 -9.10 -9.44 3.42
CA TYR A 181 -8.71 -8.03 3.55
C TYR A 181 -9.73 -7.27 4.41
N ALA A 182 -9.22 -6.33 5.21
CA ALA A 182 -10.08 -5.42 5.93
C ALA A 182 -10.94 -4.60 4.93
N LYS A 183 -12.22 -4.36 5.25
CA LYS A 183 -13.13 -3.59 4.39
C LYS A 183 -12.54 -2.24 3.97
N SER A 184 -11.86 -1.52 4.87
CA SER A 184 -11.18 -0.26 4.56
C SER A 184 -10.01 -0.41 3.56
N GLN A 185 -9.34 -1.56 3.55
CA GLN A 185 -8.29 -1.86 2.58
C GLN A 185 -8.89 -2.19 1.21
N ALA A 186 -9.90 -3.05 1.17
CA ALA A 186 -10.62 -3.37 -0.05
C ALA A 186 -11.20 -2.10 -0.71
N GLY A 187 -11.85 -1.23 0.07
CA GLY A 187 -12.36 0.05 -0.44
C GLY A 187 -11.28 0.98 -1.00
N ARG A 188 -10.06 0.97 -0.45
CA ARG A 188 -8.94 1.72 -1.04
C ARG A 188 -8.48 1.14 -2.37
N LEU A 189 -8.49 -0.17 -2.52
CA LEU A 189 -8.14 -0.85 -3.77
C LEU A 189 -9.21 -0.61 -4.84
N MET A 190 -10.49 -0.65 -4.49
CA MET A 190 -11.59 -0.29 -5.39
C MET A 190 -11.49 1.18 -5.86
N LYS A 191 -11.13 2.12 -4.98
CA LYS A 191 -10.86 3.52 -5.39
C LYS A 191 -9.68 3.63 -6.36
N ARG A 192 -8.67 2.78 -6.27
CA ARG A 192 -7.57 2.72 -7.23
C ARG A 192 -8.01 2.14 -8.56
N LEU A 193 -8.83 1.09 -8.55
CA LEU A 193 -9.46 0.57 -9.76
C LEU A 193 -10.26 1.67 -10.47
N LYS A 194 -11.13 2.37 -9.74
CA LYS A 194 -11.86 3.54 -10.26
C LYS A 194 -10.95 4.59 -10.90
N SER A 195 -9.84 4.91 -10.24
CA SER A 195 -8.87 5.90 -10.75
C SER A 195 -8.18 5.41 -12.03
N LEU A 196 -7.86 4.11 -12.10
CA LEU A 196 -7.26 3.48 -13.28
C LEU A 196 -8.21 3.50 -14.47
N LEU A 197 -9.49 3.18 -14.26
CA LEU A 197 -10.53 3.23 -15.30
C LEU A 197 -10.71 4.65 -15.85
N LYS A 198 -10.73 5.66 -14.98
CA LYS A 198 -10.79 7.07 -15.40
C LYS A 198 -9.57 7.48 -16.24
N GLU A 199 -8.39 7.02 -15.87
CA GLU A 199 -7.17 7.30 -16.62
C GLU A 199 -7.16 6.59 -17.97
N ALA A 200 -7.69 5.36 -18.07
CA ALA A 200 -7.87 4.64 -19.32
C ALA A 200 -8.84 5.37 -20.29
N ILE A 201 -9.96 5.86 -19.78
CA ILE A 201 -10.90 6.66 -20.56
C ILE A 201 -10.23 7.92 -21.12
N LEU A 202 -9.44 8.63 -20.31
CA LEU A 202 -8.71 9.83 -20.76
C LEU A 202 -7.69 9.53 -21.86
N LYS A 203 -7.22 8.28 -21.96
CA LYS A 203 -6.33 7.79 -23.03
C LYS A 203 -7.11 7.11 -24.18
N ASN A 204 -8.42 7.29 -24.26
CA ASN A 204 -9.30 6.70 -25.27
C ASN A 204 -9.29 5.17 -25.33
N ILE A 205 -8.98 4.51 -24.21
CA ILE A 205 -9.09 3.05 -24.10
C ILE A 205 -10.57 2.71 -23.81
N PRO A 206 -11.20 1.81 -24.61
CA PRO A 206 -12.58 1.41 -24.38
C PRO A 206 -12.77 0.72 -23.03
N VAL A 207 -13.63 1.27 -22.17
CA VAL A 207 -13.98 0.75 -20.85
C VAL A 207 -15.47 0.41 -20.83
N SER A 208 -15.82 -0.82 -20.45
CA SER A 208 -17.22 -1.30 -20.47
C SER A 208 -18.06 -0.83 -19.28
N ILE A 209 -17.42 -0.48 -18.17
CA ILE A 209 -18.08 -0.07 -16.92
C ILE A 209 -17.94 1.43 -16.68
N ASN A 210 -18.99 2.07 -16.18
CA ASN A 210 -18.88 3.44 -15.69
C ASN A 210 -18.03 3.48 -14.38
N PRO A 211 -16.89 4.15 -14.34
CA PRO A 211 -16.05 4.21 -13.14
C PRO A 211 -16.77 4.76 -11.89
N GLU A 212 -17.85 5.55 -12.06
CA GLU A 212 -18.56 6.15 -10.93
C GLU A 212 -19.33 5.12 -10.08
N ILE A 213 -19.70 3.97 -10.66
CA ILE A 213 -20.35 2.88 -9.92
C ILE A 213 -19.35 2.09 -9.05
N ILE A 214 -18.07 2.07 -9.43
CA ILE A 214 -17.05 1.31 -8.71
C ILE A 214 -16.96 1.77 -7.24
N GLY A 215 -17.35 0.88 -6.33
CA GLY A 215 -17.29 1.11 -4.89
C GLY A 215 -18.21 2.21 -4.38
N LYS A 216 -19.28 2.57 -5.12
CA LYS A 216 -20.25 3.60 -4.74
C LYS A 216 -20.89 3.31 -3.38
N ASP A 217 -21.26 2.06 -3.16
CA ASP A 217 -21.94 1.63 -1.92
C ASP A 217 -20.96 1.19 -0.83
N PHE A 218 -19.66 1.23 -1.11
CA PHE A 218 -18.61 0.78 -0.21
C PHE A 218 -18.08 1.92 0.67
N ASN A 219 -18.98 2.51 1.50
CA ASN A 219 -18.64 3.55 2.47
C ASN A 219 -18.50 2.97 3.88
N TYR A 220 -17.51 2.09 4.08
CA TYR A 220 -17.22 1.61 5.42
C TYR A 220 -16.49 2.68 6.24
N LYS A 221 -17.17 3.25 7.23
CA LYS A 221 -16.57 4.09 8.28
C LYS A 221 -16.58 3.27 9.57
N PRO A 222 -15.43 2.74 10.00
CA PRO A 222 -15.38 2.07 11.31
C PRO A 222 -15.67 3.10 12.40
N GLU A 223 -16.34 2.66 13.46
CA GLU A 223 -16.43 3.43 14.69
C GLU A 223 -15.03 3.81 15.16
N LYS A 224 -14.84 5.06 15.56
CA LYS A 224 -13.55 5.56 16.01
C LYS A 224 -13.53 5.60 17.53
N ILE A 225 -12.72 4.74 18.11
CA ILE A 225 -12.37 4.85 19.51
C ILE A 225 -11.10 5.67 19.63
N ILE A 226 -11.15 6.69 20.48
CA ILE A 226 -10.08 7.67 20.61
C ILE A 226 -9.44 7.52 21.97
N ASN A 227 -8.18 7.14 21.96
CA ASN A 227 -7.35 7.06 23.14
C ASN A 227 -6.37 8.23 23.15
N VAL A 228 -6.33 8.96 24.27
CA VAL A 228 -5.45 10.11 24.47
C VAL A 228 -4.65 9.95 25.76
N ILE A 229 -3.46 10.51 25.82
CA ILE A 229 -2.67 10.67 27.04
C ILE A 229 -3.07 12.01 27.65
N ASN A 230 -3.58 11.98 28.88
CA ASN A 230 -4.01 13.17 29.62
C ASN A 230 -2.84 13.80 30.41
N GLU A 231 -3.10 14.92 31.10
CA GLU A 231 -2.10 15.67 31.83
C GLU A 231 -1.49 14.88 33.00
N GLN A 232 -2.30 14.13 33.75
CA GLN A 232 -1.80 13.29 34.84
C GLN A 232 -0.86 12.20 34.33
N GLU A 233 -1.21 11.59 33.19
CA GLU A 233 -0.37 10.58 32.54
C GLU A 233 0.93 11.19 31.97
N PHE A 234 0.87 12.43 31.43
CA PHE A 234 2.06 13.18 31.07
C PHE A 234 3.01 13.34 32.26
N ILE A 235 2.46 13.72 33.44
CA ILE A 235 3.25 13.86 34.68
C ILE A 235 3.87 12.52 35.04
N LYS A 236 3.10 11.43 35.10
CA LYS A 236 3.62 10.08 35.39
C LYS A 236 4.76 9.69 34.45
N ILE A 237 4.64 9.94 33.15
CA ILE A 237 5.70 9.65 32.16
C ILE A 237 6.93 10.53 32.41
N SER A 238 6.73 11.80 32.76
CA SER A 238 7.84 12.74 32.98
C SER A 238 8.67 12.39 34.20
N GLN A 239 8.06 11.81 35.22
CA GLN A 239 8.65 11.47 36.50
C GLN A 239 9.37 10.11 36.53
N LEU A 240 9.29 9.32 35.47
CA LEU A 240 9.95 8.02 35.39
C LEU A 240 11.47 8.16 35.61
N LYS A 241 11.99 7.31 36.45
CA LYS A 241 13.44 7.17 36.79
C LYS A 241 13.90 5.77 36.37
N ASP A 242 15.22 5.57 36.43
CA ASP A 242 15.86 4.26 36.22
C ASP A 242 15.50 3.56 34.92
N LEU A 243 15.35 4.34 33.83
CA LEU A 243 15.13 3.86 32.47
C LEU A 243 16.47 3.55 31.80
N SER A 244 16.50 2.49 31.00
CA SER A 244 17.61 2.29 30.07
C SER A 244 17.68 3.47 29.07
N ASP A 245 18.86 3.71 28.49
CA ASP A 245 19.08 4.81 27.55
C ASP A 245 18.04 4.82 26.41
N SER A 246 17.73 3.66 25.84
CA SER A 246 16.72 3.54 24.79
C SER A 246 15.31 3.93 25.26
N LEU A 247 14.93 3.58 26.47
CA LEU A 247 13.61 3.91 27.02
C LEU A 247 13.55 5.39 27.42
N ASP A 248 14.62 5.94 27.99
CA ASP A 248 14.68 7.36 28.31
C ASP A 248 14.69 8.23 27.05
N ASN A 249 15.36 7.78 26.00
CA ASN A 249 15.30 8.43 24.68
C ASN A 249 13.86 8.48 24.15
N VAL A 250 13.12 7.37 24.25
CA VAL A 250 11.71 7.32 23.80
C VAL A 250 10.80 8.14 24.71
N ARG A 251 11.03 8.13 26.04
CA ARG A 251 10.32 8.99 26.99
C ARG A 251 10.43 10.48 26.59
N LYS A 252 11.64 10.94 26.27
CA LYS A 252 11.87 12.31 25.80
C LYS A 252 11.06 12.61 24.55
N TRP A 253 11.08 11.71 23.55
CA TRP A 253 10.30 11.87 22.32
C TRP A 253 8.78 11.88 22.59
N ILE A 254 8.28 11.08 23.55
CA ILE A 254 6.86 11.10 23.94
C ILE A 254 6.49 12.48 24.50
N LEU A 255 7.27 13.00 25.44
CA LEU A 255 7.00 14.29 26.07
C LEU A 255 7.05 15.44 25.06
N ILE A 256 8.04 15.45 24.17
CA ILE A 256 8.10 16.42 23.07
C ILE A 256 6.88 16.27 22.15
N GLY A 257 6.54 15.04 21.75
CA GLY A 257 5.43 14.76 20.84
C GLY A 257 4.08 15.23 21.36
N LEU A 258 3.84 15.10 22.68
CA LEU A 258 2.64 15.60 23.36
C LEU A 258 2.55 17.13 23.35
N MET A 259 3.67 17.85 23.29
CA MET A 259 3.72 19.31 23.29
C MET A 259 3.72 19.93 21.89
N VAL A 260 4.12 19.19 20.85
CA VAL A 260 4.23 19.75 19.49
C VAL A 260 3.15 19.26 18.51
N GLY A 261 2.48 18.17 18.78
CA GLY A 261 1.37 17.65 17.97
C GLY A 261 1.74 17.29 16.54
N GLN A 262 3.00 16.96 16.25
CA GLN A 262 3.45 16.60 14.90
C GLN A 262 3.27 15.11 14.59
N ARG A 263 3.28 14.73 13.31
CA ARG A 263 3.29 13.31 12.92
C ARG A 263 4.60 12.67 13.36
N VAL A 264 4.60 11.38 13.64
CA VAL A 264 5.80 10.67 14.11
C VAL A 264 7.00 10.85 13.18
N SER A 265 6.79 10.82 11.86
CA SER A 265 7.85 11.06 10.88
C SER A 265 8.46 12.46 10.99
N ASP A 266 7.63 13.48 11.24
CA ASP A 266 8.06 14.86 11.38
C ASP A 266 8.72 15.06 12.75
N LEU A 267 8.14 14.49 13.80
CA LEU A 267 8.67 14.51 15.17
C LEU A 267 10.07 13.90 15.24
N LEU A 268 10.23 12.64 14.82
CA LEU A 268 11.51 11.92 14.95
C LEU A 268 12.59 12.39 13.96
N SER A 269 12.23 13.25 13.01
CA SER A 269 13.17 13.92 12.09
C SER A 269 13.63 15.29 12.59
N LEU A 270 13.11 15.77 13.73
CA LEU A 270 13.49 17.05 14.33
C LEU A 270 15.00 17.12 14.58
N LYS A 271 15.61 18.25 14.26
CA LYS A 271 17.04 18.53 14.45
C LYS A 271 17.24 19.76 15.31
N LYS A 272 18.36 19.83 16.02
CA LYS A 272 18.65 20.96 16.94
C LYS A 272 18.57 22.33 16.27
N HIS A 273 19.00 22.49 15.03
CA HIS A 273 18.97 23.79 14.33
C HIS A 273 17.55 24.30 14.02
N GLN A 274 16.52 23.47 14.17
CA GLN A 274 15.12 23.85 14.02
C GLN A 274 14.51 24.41 15.31
N ILE A 275 15.32 24.45 16.40
CA ILE A 275 14.89 24.87 17.73
C ILE A 275 15.50 26.24 18.01
N ARG A 276 14.65 27.20 18.35
CA ARG A 276 15.04 28.57 18.72
C ARG A 276 14.64 28.82 20.17
N PHE A 277 15.61 29.09 21.01
CA PHE A 277 15.38 29.50 22.39
C PHE A 277 15.15 31.01 22.40
N VAL A 278 14.03 31.42 22.99
CA VAL A 278 13.63 32.82 23.11
C VAL A 278 13.76 33.23 24.59
N GLU A 279 14.05 34.50 24.85
CA GLU A 279 14.01 35.05 26.19
C GLU A 279 12.67 34.72 26.86
N SER A 280 12.65 34.49 28.17
CA SER A 280 11.45 34.08 28.94
C SER A 280 11.13 32.56 29.01
N GLY A 281 12.06 31.67 28.65
CA GLY A 281 11.85 30.21 28.76
C GLY A 281 10.87 29.64 27.72
N LEU A 282 10.62 30.39 26.63
CA LEU A 282 9.85 29.96 25.48
C LEU A 282 10.79 29.35 24.44
N VAL A 283 10.41 28.20 23.90
CA VAL A 283 11.10 27.57 22.77
C VAL A 283 10.18 27.56 21.55
N MET A 284 10.71 27.93 20.41
CA MET A 284 10.00 27.90 19.11
C MET A 284 10.62 26.79 18.27
N ILE A 285 9.80 25.89 17.76
CA ILE A 285 10.26 24.77 16.94
C ILE A 285 9.67 24.87 15.54
N ASP A 286 10.55 24.91 14.53
CA ASP A 286 10.16 25.04 13.13
C ASP A 286 10.10 23.68 12.45
N PHE A 287 8.91 23.23 12.06
CA PHE A 287 8.69 21.97 11.35
C PHE A 287 8.36 22.23 9.88
N LYS A 288 9.06 21.54 8.97
CA LYS A 288 8.63 21.36 7.59
C LYS A 288 7.92 20.03 7.48
N GLN A 289 6.59 20.06 7.45
CA GLN A 289 5.79 18.83 7.45
C GLN A 289 6.01 18.02 6.17
N ALA A 290 6.40 16.75 6.27
CA ALA A 290 6.66 15.86 5.13
C ALA A 290 5.43 15.66 4.25
N LYS A 291 4.22 15.67 4.86
CA LYS A 291 2.96 15.57 4.13
C LYS A 291 2.40 16.97 3.90
N GLY A 292 2.55 17.50 2.69
CA GLY A 292 2.02 18.81 2.29
C GLY A 292 3.04 19.94 2.24
N GLY A 293 4.27 19.75 2.72
CA GLY A 293 5.36 20.74 2.63
C GLY A 293 5.17 22.00 3.49
N THR A 294 4.11 22.07 4.30
CA THR A 294 3.78 23.25 5.12
C THR A 294 4.84 23.45 6.20
N VAL A 295 5.32 24.67 6.31
CA VAL A 295 6.17 25.09 7.44
C VAL A 295 5.29 25.60 8.57
N VAL A 296 5.50 25.08 9.78
CA VAL A 296 4.77 25.49 10.98
C VAL A 296 5.76 25.73 12.12
N THR A 297 5.55 26.79 12.85
CA THR A 297 6.30 27.08 14.08
C THR A 297 5.42 26.75 15.29
N VAL A 298 5.93 25.94 16.18
CA VAL A 298 5.21 25.48 17.39
C VAL A 298 5.88 26.05 18.64
N PRO A 299 5.17 26.87 19.43
CA PRO A 299 5.68 27.37 20.70
C PRO A 299 5.57 26.29 21.79
N VAL A 300 6.64 26.07 22.54
CA VAL A 300 6.72 25.14 23.69
C VAL A 300 7.11 25.93 24.93
N LYS A 301 6.25 25.90 25.96
CA LYS A 301 6.45 26.59 27.25
C LYS A 301 6.66 25.62 28.42
N ASN A 302 6.37 24.34 28.23
CA ASN A 302 6.49 23.34 29.30
C ASN A 302 7.97 23.18 29.68
N GLN A 303 8.31 23.52 30.91
CA GLN A 303 9.70 23.58 31.38
C GLN A 303 10.43 22.22 31.35
N ILE A 304 9.70 21.12 31.54
CA ILE A 304 10.27 19.77 31.42
C ILE A 304 10.74 19.52 29.99
N VAL A 305 9.90 19.89 29.01
CA VAL A 305 10.21 19.69 27.60
C VAL A 305 11.26 20.70 27.12
N VAL A 306 11.22 21.94 27.58
CA VAL A 306 12.26 22.94 27.30
C VAL A 306 13.63 22.42 27.78
N SER A 307 13.75 21.94 29.01
CA SER A 307 14.98 21.34 29.52
C SER A 307 15.47 20.13 28.73
N ILE A 308 14.54 19.30 28.22
CA ILE A 308 14.90 18.17 27.35
C ILE A 308 15.49 18.67 26.03
N LEU A 309 14.86 19.67 25.40
CA LEU A 309 15.29 20.22 24.12
C LEU A 309 16.66 20.91 24.22
N GLU A 310 16.95 21.57 25.35
CA GLU A 310 18.17 22.32 25.59
C GLU A 310 19.34 21.40 25.96
N HIS A 311 19.16 20.57 26.98
CA HIS A 311 20.29 19.85 27.65
C HIS A 311 20.36 18.37 27.29
N ARG A 312 19.23 17.72 26.93
CA ARG A 312 19.15 16.27 26.79
C ARG A 312 18.39 15.86 25.52
N PHE A 313 18.64 16.56 24.41
CA PHE A 313 17.96 16.34 23.14
C PHE A 313 18.05 14.87 22.72
N PRO A 314 16.92 14.20 22.40
CA PRO A 314 16.90 12.78 22.10
C PRO A 314 17.53 12.46 20.74
N TYR A 315 18.14 11.30 20.61
CA TYR A 315 18.64 10.80 19.34
C TYR A 315 17.52 10.19 18.47
N ARG A 316 17.78 10.15 17.18
CA ARG A 316 16.82 9.63 16.20
C ARG A 316 16.61 8.12 16.37
N ILE A 317 15.35 7.69 16.27
CA ILE A 317 14.92 6.29 16.35
C ILE A 317 13.95 6.00 15.19
N SER A 318 13.83 4.74 14.77
CA SER A 318 12.83 4.35 13.76
C SER A 318 11.40 4.37 14.33
N ASP A 319 10.42 4.67 13.49
CA ASP A 319 8.99 4.68 13.87
C ASP A 319 8.56 3.35 14.50
N GLN A 320 9.11 2.24 14.02
CA GLN A 320 8.79 0.90 14.51
C GLN A 320 9.31 0.70 15.96
N ASN A 321 10.57 1.02 16.19
CA ASN A 321 11.17 0.92 17.53
C ASN A 321 10.55 1.93 18.50
N PHE A 322 10.23 3.15 18.01
CA PHE A 322 9.53 4.13 18.80
C PHE A 322 8.19 3.58 19.30
N ASN A 323 7.34 3.02 18.43
CA ASN A 323 6.05 2.45 18.82
C ASN A 323 6.19 1.24 19.75
N LYS A 324 7.26 0.44 19.63
CA LYS A 324 7.56 -0.66 20.55
C LYS A 324 7.88 -0.15 21.94
N TYR A 325 8.81 0.78 22.04
CA TYR A 325 9.27 1.29 23.35
C TYR A 325 8.29 2.28 23.97
N LEU A 326 7.46 2.99 23.19
CA LEU A 326 6.37 3.81 23.70
C LEU A 326 5.47 3.01 24.63
N LYS A 327 5.09 1.79 24.24
CA LYS A 327 4.25 0.90 25.06
C LYS A 327 4.95 0.53 26.36
N GLU A 328 6.24 0.24 26.33
CA GLU A 328 7.02 -0.11 27.51
C GLU A 328 7.17 1.09 28.46
N VAL A 329 7.41 2.28 27.93
CA VAL A 329 7.47 3.53 28.73
C VAL A 329 6.12 3.80 29.39
N CYS A 330 5.00 3.71 28.63
CA CYS A 330 3.66 3.91 29.17
C CYS A 330 3.26 2.84 30.22
N LYS A 331 3.72 1.59 30.02
CA LYS A 331 3.54 0.51 31.02
C LYS A 331 4.24 0.85 32.34
N ARG A 332 5.51 1.26 32.26
CA ARG A 332 6.29 1.66 33.45
C ARG A 332 5.73 2.91 34.11
N ALA A 333 5.12 3.81 33.37
CA ALA A 333 4.42 4.97 33.91
C ALA A 333 3.05 4.61 34.57
N GLY A 334 2.66 3.33 34.58
CA GLY A 334 1.44 2.89 35.21
C GLY A 334 0.17 3.21 34.42
N LEU A 335 0.23 3.32 33.07
CA LEU A 335 -0.96 3.48 32.24
C LEU A 335 -1.61 2.11 32.01
N THR A 336 -2.07 1.49 33.08
CA THR A 336 -2.56 0.10 33.10
C THR A 336 -4.08 -0.04 33.09
N ASP A 337 -4.82 1.07 33.16
CA ASP A 337 -6.27 1.07 33.12
C ASP A 337 -6.77 0.32 31.87
N VAL A 338 -7.71 -0.59 32.04
CA VAL A 338 -8.30 -1.34 30.95
C VAL A 338 -9.25 -0.43 30.17
N ILE A 339 -8.98 -0.26 28.89
CA ILE A 339 -9.78 0.56 28.00
C ILE A 339 -10.13 -0.22 26.73
N THR A 340 -11.19 0.21 26.07
CA THR A 340 -11.61 -0.33 24.79
C THR A 340 -10.78 0.32 23.66
N GLY A 341 -10.38 -0.47 22.68
CA GLY A 341 -9.67 0.05 21.51
C GLY A 341 -9.46 -1.00 20.42
N TYR A 342 -8.90 -0.58 19.30
CA TYR A 342 -8.61 -1.48 18.20
C TYR A 342 -7.18 -1.99 18.25
N LYS A 343 -7.00 -3.32 18.24
CA LYS A 343 -5.69 -3.97 18.14
C LYS A 343 -5.65 -4.88 16.90
N PHE A 344 -4.51 -4.92 16.22
CA PHE A 344 -4.31 -5.81 15.10
C PHE A 344 -4.16 -7.25 15.59
N ASN A 345 -5.01 -8.15 15.07
CA ASN A 345 -4.92 -9.58 15.29
C ASN A 345 -4.19 -10.22 14.10
N SER A 346 -3.06 -10.87 14.37
CA SER A 346 -2.24 -11.51 13.33
C SER A 346 -2.90 -12.74 12.70
N SER A 347 -3.77 -13.45 13.44
CA SER A 347 -4.47 -14.64 12.96
C SER A 347 -5.57 -14.28 11.97
N THR A 348 -6.37 -13.25 12.28
CA THR A 348 -7.45 -12.79 11.40
C THR A 348 -6.99 -11.75 10.39
N LYS A 349 -5.75 -11.22 10.53
CA LYS A 349 -5.19 -10.10 9.76
C LYS A 349 -6.06 -8.84 9.77
N ARG A 350 -6.87 -8.66 10.82
CA ARG A 350 -7.81 -7.54 10.99
C ARG A 350 -7.55 -6.78 12.29
N LYS A 351 -7.99 -5.54 12.34
CA LYS A 351 -8.12 -4.81 13.60
C LYS A 351 -9.43 -5.24 14.26
N GLU A 352 -9.34 -5.70 15.48
CA GLU A 352 -10.47 -6.13 16.30
C GLU A 352 -10.63 -5.21 17.50
N LEU A 353 -11.86 -5.03 17.91
CA LEU A 353 -12.20 -4.33 19.13
C LEU A 353 -11.81 -5.21 20.31
N VAL A 354 -11.02 -4.67 21.22
CA VAL A 354 -10.52 -5.38 22.39
C VAL A 354 -10.52 -4.48 23.62
N GLU A 355 -10.64 -5.10 24.78
CA GLU A 355 -10.37 -4.46 26.06
C GLU A 355 -8.98 -4.85 26.53
N LYS A 356 -8.08 -3.87 26.67
CA LYS A 356 -6.68 -4.07 27.03
C LYS A 356 -6.18 -2.92 27.88
N PRO A 357 -5.11 -3.14 28.65
CA PRO A 357 -4.41 -2.05 29.31
C PRO A 357 -4.04 -0.94 28.31
N LYS A 358 -4.24 0.32 28.71
CA LYS A 358 -4.09 1.51 27.87
C LYS A 358 -2.76 1.53 27.13
N TYR A 359 -1.66 1.20 27.81
CA TYR A 359 -0.33 1.18 27.19
C TYR A 359 -0.23 0.26 25.96
N GLU A 360 -1.02 -0.82 25.89
CA GLU A 360 -1.00 -1.74 24.74
C GLU A 360 -1.69 -1.18 23.50
N LEU A 361 -2.61 -0.26 23.67
CA LEU A 361 -3.42 0.33 22.63
C LEU A 361 -2.84 1.64 22.10
N LEU A 362 -1.94 2.28 22.85
CA LEU A 362 -1.28 3.52 22.45
C LEU A 362 -0.28 3.33 21.31
N ALA A 363 -0.24 4.31 20.43
CA ALA A 363 0.71 4.42 19.33
C ALA A 363 1.16 5.87 19.15
N SER A 364 2.19 6.09 18.36
CA SER A 364 2.75 7.42 18.09
C SER A 364 1.71 8.44 17.59
N HIS A 365 0.68 7.98 16.88
CA HIS A 365 -0.38 8.86 16.38
C HIS A 365 -1.26 9.42 17.50
N ASP A 366 -1.33 8.71 18.62
CA ASP A 366 -2.11 9.15 19.76
C ASP A 366 -1.46 10.33 20.52
N LEU A 367 -0.13 10.53 20.42
CA LEU A 367 0.54 11.72 20.95
C LEU A 367 -0.01 12.99 20.27
N ARG A 368 -0.08 12.98 18.95
CA ARG A 368 -0.63 14.08 18.18
C ARG A 368 -2.13 14.30 18.45
N ARG A 369 -2.86 13.21 18.65
CA ARG A 369 -4.29 13.26 19.01
C ARG A 369 -4.46 13.85 20.40
N SER A 370 -3.62 13.45 21.38
CA SER A 370 -3.63 14.01 22.73
C SER A 370 -3.37 15.52 22.72
N PHE A 371 -2.38 15.97 21.95
CA PHE A 371 -2.14 17.41 21.74
C PHE A 371 -3.37 18.13 21.21
N ALA A 372 -3.98 17.62 20.15
CA ALA A 372 -5.13 18.25 19.51
C ALA A 372 -6.36 18.30 20.43
N THR A 373 -6.63 17.20 21.12
CA THR A 373 -7.75 17.09 22.07
C THR A 373 -7.54 18.00 23.28
N TYR A 374 -6.35 17.98 23.89
CA TYR A 374 -6.02 18.85 25.04
C TYR A 374 -6.22 20.33 24.70
N HIS A 375 -5.71 20.78 23.58
CA HIS A 375 -5.84 22.19 23.18
C HIS A 375 -7.28 22.57 22.79
N TYR A 376 -8.05 21.64 22.23
CA TYR A 376 -9.47 21.86 21.96
C TYR A 376 -10.25 21.98 23.25
N ASP A 377 -10.08 21.04 24.19
CA ASP A 377 -10.77 21.04 25.48
C ASP A 377 -10.36 22.24 26.36
N SER A 378 -9.15 22.78 26.16
CA SER A 378 -8.66 24.02 26.80
C SER A 378 -9.18 25.31 26.12
N GLY A 379 -10.11 25.24 25.16
CA GLY A 379 -10.71 26.38 24.49
C GLY A 379 -9.81 27.10 23.48
N LYS A 380 -8.70 26.48 23.04
CA LYS A 380 -7.85 27.10 22.02
C LYS A 380 -8.58 27.14 20.67
N PRO A 381 -8.53 28.25 19.91
CA PRO A 381 -9.22 28.33 18.63
C PRO A 381 -8.84 27.21 17.68
N VAL A 382 -9.84 26.54 17.10
CA VAL A 382 -9.66 25.36 16.23
C VAL A 382 -8.71 25.67 15.06
N GLY A 383 -8.84 26.84 14.44
CA GLY A 383 -7.95 27.24 13.35
C GLY A 383 -6.47 27.28 13.73
N VAL A 384 -6.13 27.63 14.98
CA VAL A 384 -4.76 27.62 15.50
C VAL A 384 -4.26 26.18 15.64
N ILE A 385 -5.09 25.28 16.23
CA ILE A 385 -4.75 23.87 16.41
C ILE A 385 -4.56 23.21 15.03
N MET A 386 -5.46 23.50 14.09
CA MET A 386 -5.38 22.99 12.71
C MET A 386 -4.12 23.46 11.98
N LYS A 387 -3.72 24.72 12.16
CA LYS A 387 -2.49 25.26 11.58
C LYS A 387 -1.26 24.52 12.08
N ILE A 388 -1.16 24.28 13.39
CA ILE A 388 -0.06 23.53 14.00
C ILE A 388 -0.07 22.05 13.53
N THR A 389 -1.23 21.43 13.53
CA THR A 389 -1.38 20.03 13.17
C THR A 389 -1.48 19.79 11.66
N GLY A 390 -1.65 20.82 10.82
CA GLY A 390 -1.74 20.73 9.35
C GLY A 390 -3.02 20.09 8.83
N TYR A 391 -4.13 20.20 9.55
CA TYR A 391 -5.46 19.86 9.03
C TYR A 391 -5.99 21.03 8.19
N LYS A 392 -6.57 20.69 7.02
CA LYS A 392 -7.10 21.70 6.07
C LYS A 392 -8.63 21.84 6.16
N ARG A 393 -9.33 20.88 6.76
CA ARG A 393 -10.80 20.85 6.88
C ARG A 393 -11.18 20.59 8.33
N GLU A 394 -12.06 21.42 8.87
CA GLU A 394 -12.58 21.30 10.24
C GLU A 394 -13.28 19.96 10.45
N SER A 395 -14.11 19.52 9.51
CA SER A 395 -14.79 18.22 9.61
C SER A 395 -13.81 17.05 9.79
N THR A 396 -12.66 17.10 9.11
CA THR A 396 -11.61 16.09 9.27
C THR A 396 -10.91 16.22 10.62
N PHE A 397 -10.75 17.44 11.14
CA PHE A 397 -10.16 17.70 12.44
C PHE A 397 -11.09 17.20 13.56
N TYR A 398 -12.37 17.55 13.53
CA TYR A 398 -13.34 17.05 14.53
C TYR A 398 -13.45 15.52 14.49
N ASP A 399 -13.54 14.94 13.31
CA ASP A 399 -13.45 13.50 13.10
C ASP A 399 -12.19 12.87 13.72
N TYR A 400 -11.07 13.60 13.71
CA TYR A 400 -9.79 13.11 14.22
C TYR A 400 -9.74 13.10 15.74
N ILE A 401 -10.31 14.11 16.41
CA ILE A 401 -10.38 14.19 17.87
C ILE A 401 -11.65 13.55 18.45
N GLY A 402 -12.56 13.05 17.59
CA GLY A 402 -13.80 12.39 18.02
C GLY A 402 -14.82 13.32 18.65
N LYS A 403 -14.76 14.59 18.31
CA LYS A 403 -15.70 15.61 18.81
C LYS A 403 -16.74 15.94 17.74
N ASN A 404 -17.93 16.34 18.20
CA ASN A 404 -18.98 16.85 17.33
C ASN A 404 -19.31 18.26 17.77
N PRO A 405 -18.93 19.30 16.98
CA PRO A 405 -19.12 20.69 17.37
C PRO A 405 -20.58 21.03 17.67
N ASN A 406 -21.54 20.43 16.98
CA ASN A 406 -22.97 20.68 17.21
C ASN A 406 -23.42 20.14 18.57
N LYS A 407 -22.97 18.93 18.95
CA LYS A 407 -23.28 18.36 20.29
C LYS A 407 -22.56 19.10 21.42
N ASP A 408 -21.33 19.55 21.15
CA ASP A 408 -20.55 20.32 22.14
C ASP A 408 -21.16 21.71 22.35
N PHE A 409 -21.72 22.33 21.30
CA PHE A 409 -22.45 23.59 21.38
C PHE A 409 -23.75 23.44 22.16
N ASP A 410 -24.55 22.40 21.89
CA ASP A 410 -25.77 22.09 22.64
C ASP A 410 -25.48 21.86 24.13
N ALA A 411 -24.41 21.12 24.46
CA ALA A 411 -23.98 20.90 25.82
C ALA A 411 -23.49 22.18 26.53
N MET A 412 -22.94 23.14 25.78
CA MET A 412 -22.51 24.42 26.31
C MET A 412 -23.70 25.36 26.60
N ILE A 413 -24.75 25.35 25.77
CA ILE A 413 -25.98 26.10 25.98
C ILE A 413 -26.73 25.54 27.19
N LEU A 414 -26.76 24.23 27.39
CA LEU A 414 -27.46 23.59 28.48
C LEU A 414 -26.76 23.72 29.86
N ARG A 415 -25.51 24.23 29.89
CA ARG A 415 -24.73 24.48 31.12
C ARG A 415 -24.79 25.92 31.60
N ASN A 416 -25.36 26.82 30.80
CA ASN A 416 -25.67 28.22 31.14
C ASN A 416 -27.18 28.34 31.44
#